data_ba69bf19509f40316d4b98d8789eccde
#
_entry.id   ba69bf19509f40316d4b98d8789eccde
#
_cell.length_a   1.000
_cell.length_b   1.000
_cell.length_c   1.000
_cell.angle_alpha   90.00
_cell.angle_beta   90.00
_cell.angle_gamma   90.00
#
_symmetry.space_group_name_H-M   'P 1'
#
loop_
_entity.id
_entity.type
_entity.pdbx_description
1 polymer ?
#
loop_
_entity_poly.entity_id
_entity_poly.type
_entity_poly.pdbx_seq_one_letter_code
_entity_poly.pdbx_strand_id
1 'polypeptide(L)'
;MFPKCSWKITRKNQDAKTITFTNVKNGTYYLGIHAYNRDYYDGNVSGKRFGAWSYPVKVVVKNGIPTERVKIKTVKTSKGAVSVTVGVPKGFARADMELRSTGGTTVYKRNNRTTYTRITGVKPGTYTLKVRPWVKINGRKAYGDWVSWGRRIRVK
;
A
#
# COMPACT_ATOMS: atom_id res chain seq x y z
N MET A 1 -28.65 -6.57 10.28
CA MET A 1 -27.59 -7.36 9.61
C MET A 1 -26.49 -6.40 9.19
N PHE A 2 -25.33 -6.42 9.87
CA PHE A 2 -24.22 -5.54 9.51
C PHE A 2 -23.52 -6.11 8.27
N PRO A 3 -23.16 -5.28 7.27
CA PRO A 3 -22.40 -5.75 6.13
C PRO A 3 -21.07 -6.31 6.63
N LYS A 4 -20.56 -7.38 5.99
CA LYS A 4 -19.24 -7.97 6.29
C LYS A 4 -18.16 -6.89 6.14
N CYS A 5 -17.86 -6.20 7.22
CA CYS A 5 -16.76 -5.25 7.28
C CYS A 5 -15.50 -6.02 7.61
N SER A 6 -14.49 -5.93 6.74
CA SER A 6 -13.15 -6.34 7.11
C SER A 6 -12.61 -5.32 8.13
N TRP A 7 -12.58 -5.69 9.38
CA TRP A 7 -12.11 -4.85 10.48
C TRP A 7 -10.61 -4.65 10.36
N LYS A 8 -10.19 -3.46 10.00
CA LYS A 8 -8.80 -3.06 10.19
C LYS A 8 -8.72 -2.27 11.48
N ILE A 9 -8.43 -2.96 12.57
CA ILE A 9 -8.25 -2.32 13.87
C ILE A 9 -6.89 -1.61 13.87
N THR A 10 -6.89 -0.30 13.76
CA THR A 10 -5.72 0.51 14.09
C THR A 10 -5.88 0.98 15.53
N ARG A 11 -5.23 0.29 16.44
CA ARG A 11 -5.22 0.69 17.86
C ARG A 11 -4.26 1.85 18.04
N LYS A 12 -4.73 2.98 18.57
CA LYS A 12 -3.89 3.94 19.27
C LYS A 12 -4.42 4.05 20.68
N ASN A 13 -3.63 3.61 21.64
CA ASN A 13 -3.85 3.94 23.04
C ASN A 13 -3.67 5.44 23.20
N GLN A 14 -4.68 6.15 23.63
CA GLN A 14 -4.51 7.58 23.82
C GLN A 14 -5.47 8.10 24.89
N ASP A 15 -4.91 8.80 25.82
CA ASP A 15 -5.60 9.84 26.58
C ASP A 15 -5.84 11.09 25.70
N ALA A 16 -5.72 10.96 24.39
CA ALA A 16 -5.83 12.03 23.43
C ALA A 16 -7.27 12.27 23.01
N LYS A 17 -7.71 13.50 23.10
CA LYS A 17 -9.01 13.97 22.62
C LYS A 17 -9.17 13.87 21.08
N THR A 18 -8.07 13.69 20.34
CA THR A 18 -8.05 13.63 18.88
C THR A 18 -7.21 12.47 18.38
N ILE A 19 -7.77 11.66 17.48
CA ILE A 19 -7.09 10.56 16.82
C ILE A 19 -7.01 10.86 15.32
N THR A 20 -5.80 10.85 14.76
CA THR A 20 -5.59 11.04 13.33
C THR A 20 -5.20 9.72 12.65
N PHE A 21 -5.96 9.34 11.64
CA PHE A 21 -5.62 8.22 10.75
C PHE A 21 -4.92 8.75 9.51
N THR A 22 -3.71 8.27 9.26
CA THR A 22 -2.91 8.64 8.06
C THR A 22 -2.92 7.51 7.04
N ASN A 23 -2.65 7.85 5.77
CA ASN A 23 -2.57 6.89 4.67
C ASN A 23 -3.87 6.08 4.45
N VAL A 24 -5.01 6.70 4.70
CA VAL A 24 -6.31 6.08 4.49
C VAL A 24 -6.62 6.08 2.98
N LYS A 25 -7.07 4.95 2.45
CA LYS A 25 -7.51 4.84 1.05
C LYS A 25 -8.86 5.56 0.87
N ASN A 26 -9.16 5.98 -0.36
CA ASN A 26 -10.50 6.45 -0.71
C ASN A 26 -11.52 5.33 -0.48
N GLY A 27 -12.64 5.68 0.10
CA GLY A 27 -13.67 4.70 0.41
C GLY A 27 -14.64 5.15 1.50
N THR A 28 -15.59 4.29 1.79
CA THR A 28 -16.52 4.46 2.91
C THR A 28 -16.08 3.58 4.06
N TYR A 29 -16.00 4.17 5.22
CA TYR A 29 -15.57 3.53 6.47
C TYR A 29 -16.64 3.73 7.54
N TYR A 30 -16.60 2.88 8.53
CA TYR A 30 -17.41 3.03 9.74
C TYR A 30 -16.47 3.14 10.93
N LEU A 31 -16.55 4.25 11.65
CA LEU A 31 -15.75 4.54 12.82
C LEU A 31 -16.53 4.16 14.08
N GLY A 32 -16.00 3.25 14.85
CA GLY A 32 -16.47 2.93 16.19
C GLY A 32 -15.40 3.25 17.22
N ILE A 33 -15.82 3.69 18.40
CA ILE A 33 -14.95 4.02 19.52
C ILE A 33 -15.43 3.26 20.75
N HIS A 34 -14.53 2.75 21.53
CA HIS A 34 -14.82 2.27 22.88
C HIS A 34 -13.81 2.82 23.88
N ALA A 35 -14.29 3.17 25.04
CA ALA A 35 -13.44 3.54 26.15
C ALA A 35 -12.82 2.28 26.79
N TYR A 36 -11.72 2.45 27.45
CA TYR A 36 -11.15 1.40 28.28
C TYR A 36 -10.61 2.00 29.57
N ASN A 37 -10.65 1.21 30.64
CA ASN A 37 -9.97 1.50 31.88
C ASN A 37 -8.74 0.62 32.02
N ARG A 38 -7.70 1.12 32.68
CA ARG A 38 -6.52 0.33 33.03
C ARG A 38 -6.70 -0.23 34.40
N ASP A 39 -6.58 -1.53 34.54
CA ASP A 39 -6.52 -2.17 35.83
C ASP A 39 -5.08 -2.08 36.34
N TYR A 40 -4.94 -1.55 37.57
CA TYR A 40 -3.66 -1.51 38.28
C TYR A 40 -3.69 -2.56 39.36
N TYR A 41 -2.67 -3.39 39.41
CA TYR A 41 -2.41 -4.29 40.51
C TYR A 41 -1.00 -4.01 40.98
N ASP A 42 -0.87 -3.69 42.28
CA ASP A 42 0.41 -3.39 42.92
C ASP A 42 1.27 -2.33 42.21
N GLY A 43 0.62 -1.25 41.75
CA GLY A 43 1.25 -0.17 41.00
C GLY A 43 1.57 -0.46 39.53
N ASN A 44 1.37 -1.70 39.06
CA ASN A 44 1.60 -2.11 37.69
C ASN A 44 0.30 -2.29 36.89
N VAL A 45 0.33 -2.00 35.57
CA VAL A 45 -0.82 -2.23 34.70
C VAL A 45 -1.02 -3.72 34.49
N SER A 46 -2.05 -4.30 35.13
CA SER A 46 -2.39 -5.72 35.05
C SER A 46 -3.30 -6.07 33.87
N GLY A 47 -4.05 -5.11 33.34
CA GLY A 47 -5.00 -5.36 32.27
C GLY A 47 -5.70 -4.12 31.75
N LYS A 48 -6.66 -4.36 30.83
CA LYS A 48 -7.56 -3.33 30.31
C LYS A 48 -8.97 -3.88 30.27
N ARG A 49 -9.90 -3.14 30.88
CA ARG A 49 -11.34 -3.40 30.76
C ARG A 49 -11.93 -2.44 29.72
N PHE A 50 -12.59 -2.99 28.74
CA PHE A 50 -13.17 -2.24 27.64
C PHE A 50 -14.67 -2.04 27.86
N GLY A 51 -15.12 -0.81 27.64
CA GLY A 51 -16.55 -0.49 27.57
C GLY A 51 -17.18 -0.98 26.27
N ALA A 52 -18.49 -0.76 26.17
CA ALA A 52 -19.21 -1.04 24.91
C ALA A 52 -18.71 -0.14 23.77
N TRP A 53 -18.83 -0.66 22.54
CA TRP A 53 -18.58 0.14 21.35
C TRP A 53 -19.66 1.20 21.16
N SER A 54 -19.27 2.39 20.72
CA SER A 54 -20.21 3.39 20.23
C SER A 54 -20.97 2.89 19.00
N TYR A 55 -22.10 3.48 18.70
CA TYR A 55 -22.73 3.30 17.39
C TYR A 55 -21.75 3.75 16.30
N PRO A 56 -21.61 2.97 15.22
CA PRO A 56 -20.65 3.30 14.16
C PRO A 56 -21.10 4.54 13.38
N VAL A 57 -20.14 5.47 13.20
CA VAL A 57 -20.33 6.67 12.37
C VAL A 57 -19.79 6.41 10.98
N LYS A 58 -20.59 6.65 9.94
CA LYS A 58 -20.17 6.54 8.54
C LYS A 58 -19.23 7.69 8.18
N VAL A 59 -18.04 7.37 7.68
CA VAL A 59 -17.04 8.33 7.22
C VAL A 59 -16.69 8.06 5.76
N VAL A 60 -16.74 9.09 4.90
CA VAL A 60 -16.38 8.98 3.49
C VAL A 60 -15.05 9.69 3.26
N VAL A 61 -14.03 8.95 2.86
CA VAL A 61 -12.70 9.49 2.51
C VAL A 61 -12.63 9.65 0.99
N LYS A 62 -12.57 10.90 0.51
CA LYS A 62 -12.49 11.24 -0.92
C LYS A 62 -11.09 11.65 -1.37
N ASN A 63 -10.29 12.24 -0.48
CA ASN A 63 -8.94 12.78 -0.76
C ASN A 63 -7.81 11.94 -0.14
N GLY A 64 -8.07 10.66 0.06
CA GLY A 64 -7.08 9.69 0.53
C GLY A 64 -6.29 9.05 -0.62
N ILE A 65 -5.69 7.88 -0.34
CA ILE A 65 -4.98 7.11 -1.37
C ILE A 65 -6.02 6.52 -2.34
N PRO A 66 -5.91 6.77 -3.67
CA PRO A 66 -6.77 6.14 -4.66
C PRO A 66 -6.65 4.60 -4.60
N THR A 67 -7.73 3.89 -4.93
CA THR A 67 -7.81 2.43 -4.83
C THR A 67 -7.56 1.71 -6.14
N GLU A 68 -7.48 2.45 -7.24
CA GLU A 68 -7.24 1.89 -8.56
C GLU A 68 -5.83 1.29 -8.65
N ARG A 69 -5.74 0.17 -9.36
CA ARG A 69 -4.47 -0.53 -9.55
C ARG A 69 -3.78 -0.09 -10.84
N VAL A 70 -2.44 0.02 -10.79
CA VAL A 70 -1.62 0.20 -11.98
C VAL A 70 -1.81 -0.98 -12.94
N LYS A 71 -1.84 -0.69 -14.26
CA LYS A 71 -1.88 -1.73 -15.29
C LYS A 71 -0.50 -1.88 -15.91
N ILE A 72 0.10 -3.07 -15.83
CA ILE A 72 1.31 -3.39 -16.60
C ILE A 72 0.83 -3.77 -18.00
N LYS A 73 1.11 -2.92 -19.00
CA LYS A 73 0.63 -3.09 -20.38
C LYS A 73 1.51 -4.05 -21.17
N THR A 74 2.81 -3.78 -21.18
CA THR A 74 3.78 -4.61 -21.91
C THR A 74 5.08 -4.75 -21.16
N VAL A 75 5.72 -5.91 -21.33
CA VAL A 75 7.09 -6.18 -20.89
C VAL A 75 7.82 -6.79 -22.07
N LYS A 76 8.90 -6.14 -22.51
CA LYS A 76 9.76 -6.62 -23.60
C LYS A 76 11.18 -6.79 -23.08
N THR A 77 11.87 -7.82 -23.56
CA THR A 77 13.28 -8.09 -23.23
C THR A 77 14.16 -7.87 -24.46
N SER A 78 15.37 -7.41 -24.22
CA SER A 78 16.47 -7.41 -25.19
C SER A 78 17.76 -7.78 -24.45
N LYS A 79 18.88 -7.95 -25.17
CA LYS A 79 20.17 -8.27 -24.55
C LYS A 79 20.48 -7.27 -23.43
N GLY A 80 20.58 -7.75 -22.20
CA GLY A 80 20.89 -6.96 -21.00
C GLY A 80 19.86 -5.87 -20.64
N ALA A 81 18.61 -5.93 -21.15
CA ALA A 81 17.61 -4.92 -20.82
C ALA A 81 16.18 -5.44 -20.78
N VAL A 82 15.35 -4.76 -19.96
CA VAL A 82 13.91 -4.98 -19.85
C VAL A 82 13.18 -3.65 -20.03
N SER A 83 12.28 -3.60 -20.99
CA SER A 83 11.41 -2.43 -21.24
C SER A 83 10.01 -2.71 -20.72
N VAL A 84 9.46 -1.78 -19.94
CA VAL A 84 8.16 -1.90 -19.27
C VAL A 84 7.29 -0.71 -19.64
N THR A 85 6.08 -0.98 -20.12
CA THR A 85 5.04 0.04 -20.29
C THR A 85 3.93 -0.19 -19.29
N VAL A 86 3.54 0.88 -18.58
CA VAL A 86 2.49 0.85 -17.56
C VAL A 86 1.42 1.90 -17.83
N GLY A 87 0.21 1.64 -17.38
CA GLY A 87 -0.85 2.63 -17.23
C GLY A 87 -0.94 3.03 -15.76
N VAL A 88 -0.58 4.27 -15.45
CA VAL A 88 -0.78 4.83 -14.11
C VAL A 88 -2.24 5.29 -14.02
N PRO A 89 -3.03 4.81 -13.05
CA PRO A 89 -4.44 5.15 -12.98
C PRO A 89 -4.66 6.60 -12.52
N LYS A 90 -5.85 7.10 -12.80
CA LYS A 90 -6.27 8.45 -12.37
C LYS A 90 -6.12 8.61 -10.86
N GLY A 91 -5.65 9.77 -10.43
CA GLY A 91 -5.42 10.07 -9.01
C GLY A 91 -4.02 9.69 -8.51
N PHE A 92 -3.25 8.91 -9.26
CA PHE A 92 -1.85 8.69 -8.96
C PHE A 92 -0.93 9.55 -9.85
N ALA A 93 0.21 9.96 -9.29
CA ALA A 93 1.16 10.78 -10.03
C ALA A 93 2.09 9.94 -10.91
N ARG A 94 2.63 8.85 -10.37
CA ARG A 94 3.68 8.01 -10.97
C ARG A 94 3.63 6.59 -10.41
N ALA A 95 4.58 5.76 -10.89
CA ALA A 95 4.78 4.41 -10.40
C ALA A 95 6.24 4.13 -10.07
N ASP A 96 6.45 3.28 -9.07
CA ASP A 96 7.73 2.65 -8.76
C ASP A 96 7.72 1.21 -9.28
N MET A 97 8.86 0.74 -9.80
CA MET A 97 9.03 -0.59 -10.38
C MET A 97 10.19 -1.33 -9.71
N GLU A 98 10.02 -2.62 -9.52
CA GLU A 98 11.03 -3.52 -9.01
C GLU A 98 11.11 -4.76 -9.89
N LEU A 99 12.27 -5.00 -10.51
CA LEU A 99 12.61 -6.21 -11.21
C LEU A 99 13.56 -7.03 -10.33
N ARG A 100 13.12 -8.21 -9.91
CA ARG A 100 13.85 -9.07 -8.98
C ARG A 100 14.16 -10.41 -9.62
N SER A 101 15.41 -10.88 -9.49
CA SER A 101 15.79 -12.24 -9.92
C SER A 101 15.00 -13.29 -9.13
N THR A 102 14.69 -14.41 -9.75
CA THR A 102 13.97 -15.50 -9.08
C THR A 102 14.76 -16.11 -7.92
N GLY A 103 16.08 -16.04 -7.94
CA GLY A 103 16.94 -16.39 -6.81
C GLY A 103 17.00 -15.32 -5.70
N GLY A 104 16.29 -14.20 -5.86
CA GLY A 104 16.12 -13.18 -4.82
C GLY A 104 17.30 -12.23 -4.58
N THR A 105 18.49 -12.54 -5.13
CA THR A 105 19.74 -11.82 -4.83
C THR A 105 19.92 -10.51 -5.60
N THR A 106 19.37 -10.41 -6.81
CA THR A 106 19.54 -9.23 -7.66
C THR A 106 18.24 -8.49 -7.83
N VAL A 107 18.24 -7.19 -7.52
CA VAL A 107 17.06 -6.32 -7.61
C VAL A 107 17.40 -5.05 -8.35
N TYR A 108 16.67 -4.77 -9.44
CA TYR A 108 16.74 -3.50 -10.17
C TYR A 108 15.51 -2.66 -9.83
N LYS A 109 15.71 -1.47 -9.26
CA LYS A 109 14.63 -0.55 -8.91
C LYS A 109 14.62 0.63 -9.86
N ARG A 110 13.43 1.04 -10.28
CA ARG A 110 13.18 2.27 -11.04
C ARG A 110 12.00 2.99 -10.41
N ASN A 111 12.25 4.22 -9.97
CA ASN A 111 11.27 5.03 -9.26
C ASN A 111 10.79 6.18 -10.15
N ASN A 112 9.62 6.72 -9.82
CA ASN A 112 9.08 7.94 -10.44
C ASN A 112 8.78 7.82 -11.94
N ARG A 113 8.30 6.67 -12.41
CA ARG A 113 7.96 6.44 -13.82
C ARG A 113 6.47 6.63 -14.08
N THR A 114 6.14 7.28 -15.21
CA THR A 114 4.75 7.53 -15.59
C THR A 114 4.18 6.41 -16.47
N THR A 115 4.78 6.20 -17.64
CA THR A 115 4.25 5.24 -18.62
C THR A 115 5.26 4.23 -19.09
N TYR A 116 6.47 4.64 -19.41
CA TYR A 116 7.50 3.79 -20.00
C TYR A 116 8.80 3.86 -19.19
N THR A 117 9.48 2.73 -19.08
CA THR A 117 10.85 2.67 -18.59
C THR A 117 11.63 1.54 -19.25
N ARG A 118 12.92 1.78 -19.46
CA ARG A 118 13.89 0.77 -19.86
C ARG A 118 14.87 0.56 -18.72
N ILE A 119 15.01 -0.67 -18.28
CA ILE A 119 15.98 -1.10 -17.27
C ILE A 119 17.14 -1.72 -18.02
N THR A 120 18.31 -1.10 -17.96
CA THR A 120 19.55 -1.57 -18.63
C THR A 120 20.51 -2.15 -17.61
N GLY A 121 21.55 -2.87 -18.09
CA GLY A 121 22.53 -3.53 -17.22
C GLY A 121 21.94 -4.74 -16.49
N VAL A 122 20.86 -5.31 -17.00
CA VAL A 122 20.23 -6.49 -16.41
C VAL A 122 21.05 -7.72 -16.81
N LYS A 123 21.56 -8.44 -15.82
CA LYS A 123 22.32 -9.68 -16.03
C LYS A 123 21.43 -10.76 -16.67
N PRO A 124 21.98 -11.69 -17.46
CA PRO A 124 21.22 -12.84 -17.92
C PRO A 124 20.56 -13.59 -16.76
N GLY A 125 19.33 -14.04 -16.95
CA GLY A 125 18.59 -14.72 -15.88
C GLY A 125 17.08 -14.62 -15.99
N THR A 126 16.41 -15.14 -14.96
CA THR A 126 14.95 -15.12 -14.86
C THR A 126 14.52 -14.18 -13.75
N TYR A 127 13.52 -13.35 -14.05
CA TYR A 127 13.08 -12.27 -13.18
C TYR A 127 11.58 -12.25 -13.01
N THR A 128 11.15 -11.63 -11.91
CA THR A 128 9.77 -11.20 -11.64
C THR A 128 9.71 -9.68 -11.63
N LEU A 129 8.60 -9.08 -12.06
CA LEU A 129 8.37 -7.64 -12.05
C LEU A 129 7.19 -7.30 -11.17
N LYS A 130 7.37 -6.28 -10.34
CA LYS A 130 6.31 -5.65 -9.55
C LYS A 130 6.28 -4.15 -9.82
N VAL A 131 5.08 -3.58 -9.83
CA VAL A 131 4.85 -2.15 -10.01
C VAL A 131 3.84 -1.69 -8.99
N ARG A 132 4.04 -0.52 -8.39
CA ARG A 132 3.05 0.13 -7.53
C ARG A 132 2.91 1.60 -7.90
N PRO A 133 1.69 2.14 -7.93
CA PRO A 133 1.49 3.56 -8.14
C PRO A 133 1.69 4.34 -6.84
N TRP A 134 1.97 5.64 -6.95
CA TRP A 134 2.03 6.51 -5.79
C TRP A 134 1.53 7.92 -6.12
N VAL A 135 1.10 8.62 -5.08
CA VAL A 135 0.64 10.02 -5.10
C VAL A 135 1.28 10.75 -3.92
N LYS A 136 1.42 12.07 -4.01
CA LYS A 136 1.78 12.89 -2.85
C LYS A 136 0.52 13.34 -2.13
N ILE A 137 0.45 13.07 -0.83
CA ILE A 137 -0.58 13.57 0.08
C ILE A 137 0.15 14.30 1.19
N ASN A 138 -0.16 15.59 1.37
CA ASN A 138 0.51 16.46 2.34
C ASN A 138 2.06 16.40 2.23
N GLY A 139 2.58 16.47 0.99
CA GLY A 139 4.01 16.46 0.71
C GLY A 139 4.69 15.08 0.79
N ARG A 140 4.05 14.06 1.32
CA ARG A 140 4.60 12.71 1.51
C ARG A 140 4.07 11.74 0.45
N LYS A 141 4.91 10.78 0.03
CA LYS A 141 4.48 9.70 -0.88
C LYS A 141 3.52 8.76 -0.17
N ALA A 142 2.36 8.57 -0.74
CA ALA A 142 1.40 7.55 -0.38
C ALA A 142 1.29 6.54 -1.53
N TYR A 143 1.38 5.26 -1.23
CA TYR A 143 1.49 4.20 -2.22
C TYR A 143 0.19 3.41 -2.35
N GLY A 144 -0.17 3.09 -3.59
CA GLY A 144 -1.14 2.05 -3.88
C GLY A 144 -0.52 0.65 -3.75
N ASP A 145 -1.32 -0.37 -4.06
CA ASP A 145 -0.91 -1.75 -3.94
C ASP A 145 0.11 -2.15 -5.02
N TRP A 146 0.99 -3.09 -4.68
CA TRP A 146 1.85 -3.73 -5.65
C TRP A 146 1.04 -4.61 -6.60
N VAL A 147 1.34 -4.48 -7.89
CA VAL A 147 0.84 -5.36 -8.95
C VAL A 147 2.02 -6.11 -9.54
N SER A 148 1.91 -7.43 -9.59
CA SER A 148 2.92 -8.29 -10.20
C SER A 148 2.60 -8.54 -11.67
N TRP A 149 3.64 -8.60 -12.52
CA TRP A 149 3.54 -9.18 -13.85
C TRP A 149 3.46 -10.69 -13.71
N GLY A 150 2.32 -11.29 -14.03
CA GLY A 150 2.04 -12.71 -13.79
C GLY A 150 2.90 -13.71 -14.55
N ARG A 151 3.93 -13.25 -15.30
CA ARG A 151 4.82 -14.09 -16.10
C ARG A 151 6.27 -13.87 -15.68
N ARG A 152 7.09 -14.92 -15.81
CA ARG A 152 8.54 -14.81 -15.64
C ARG A 152 9.16 -14.11 -16.85
N ILE A 153 10.17 -13.28 -16.59
CA ILE A 153 10.88 -12.49 -17.60
C ILE A 153 12.26 -13.09 -17.75
N ARG A 154 12.57 -13.61 -18.93
CA ARG A 154 13.90 -14.15 -19.26
C ARG A 154 14.71 -13.09 -19.99
N VAL A 155 15.89 -12.76 -19.47
CA VAL A 155 16.89 -11.88 -20.08
C VAL A 155 18.07 -12.73 -20.53
N LYS A 156 18.46 -12.56 -21.80
CA LYS A 156 19.62 -13.23 -22.41
C LYS A 156 20.86 -12.33 -22.36
#